data_9ea6d99c1eac3fdf3db7c14cdec9418a
#
_entry.id   9ea6d99c1eac3fdf3db7c14cdec9418a
#
_cell.length_a   1.000
_cell.length_b   1.000
_cell.length_c   1.000
_cell.angle_alpha   90.00
_cell.angle_beta   90.00
_cell.angle_gamma   90.00
#
_symmetry.space_group_name_H-M   'P 1'
#
loop_
_entity.id
_entity.type
_entity.pdbx_description
1 polymer ?
#
loop_
_entity_poly.entity_id
_entity_poly.type
_entity_poly.pdbx_seq_one_letter_code
_entity_poly.pdbx_strand_id
1 'polypeptide(L)'
;MPNESQTGQRLDRLEEHLKQENPILQDVVQSFRKLDIIGHSIGFLDHEESFATRTPWWPLISVLGTYSSGKSTFINTYLGYKLQATGNQAVDDKFTVISYSPDESVHILPGVALDSDPRFPLYGIGQAIEKAAPGQGKHVDSFLQLKTCPCPKVKGKILVDSPGFDADAQRTATLRITDRI
;
A
#
# COMPACT_ATOMS: atom_id res chain seq x y z
N MET A 1 4.32 -22.22 24.28
CA MET A 1 3.40 -21.79 23.21
C MET A 1 4.24 -21.69 21.97
N PRO A 2 3.90 -22.28 20.82
CA PRO A 2 4.69 -22.09 19.61
C PRO A 2 4.66 -20.59 19.26
N ASN A 3 5.84 -20.04 19.01
CA ASN A 3 6.02 -18.67 18.55
C ASN A 3 5.32 -18.62 17.17
N GLU A 4 4.13 -18.02 17.09
CA GLU A 4 3.49 -17.79 15.81
C GLU A 4 4.43 -16.96 14.97
N SER A 5 4.76 -17.45 13.78
CA SER A 5 5.63 -16.72 12.87
C SER A 5 4.99 -15.36 12.53
N GLN A 6 5.79 -14.34 12.28
CA GLN A 6 5.28 -13.02 11.86
C GLN A 6 4.33 -13.15 10.66
N THR A 7 4.61 -14.08 9.77
CA THR A 7 3.79 -14.40 8.60
C THR A 7 2.42 -14.95 9.00
N GLY A 8 2.34 -15.81 10.03
CA GLY A 8 1.06 -16.30 10.55
C GLY A 8 0.17 -15.18 11.04
N GLN A 9 0.69 -14.30 11.88
CA GLN A 9 -0.05 -13.14 12.40
C GLN A 9 -0.53 -12.19 11.30
N ARG A 10 0.22 -12.06 10.20
CA ARG A 10 -0.18 -11.25 9.04
C ARG A 10 -1.32 -11.87 8.27
N LEU A 11 -1.25 -13.17 8.05
CA LEU A 11 -2.33 -13.90 7.38
C LEU A 11 -3.63 -13.83 8.18
N ASP A 12 -3.56 -13.90 9.51
CA ASP A 12 -4.73 -13.75 10.37
C ASP A 12 -5.34 -12.36 10.26
N ARG A 13 -4.52 -11.31 10.26
CA ARG A 13 -4.98 -9.93 10.04
C ARG A 13 -5.58 -9.75 8.64
N LEU A 14 -4.95 -10.32 7.61
CA LEU A 14 -5.46 -10.29 6.24
C LEU A 14 -6.85 -10.94 6.16
N GLU A 15 -7.03 -12.11 6.76
CA GLU A 15 -8.32 -12.80 6.81
C GLU A 15 -9.39 -11.97 7.51
N GLU A 16 -9.05 -11.32 8.62
CA GLU A 16 -9.98 -10.46 9.35
C GLU A 16 -10.42 -9.25 8.52
N HIS A 17 -9.50 -8.60 7.83
CA HIS A 17 -9.84 -7.50 6.92
C HIS A 17 -10.72 -7.97 5.76
N LEU A 18 -10.38 -9.10 5.14
CA LEU A 18 -11.17 -9.65 4.03
C LEU A 18 -12.56 -10.06 4.48
N LYS A 19 -12.69 -10.63 5.68
CA LYS A 19 -14.00 -10.96 6.26
C LYS A 19 -14.93 -9.75 6.35
N GLN A 20 -14.37 -8.58 6.67
CA GLN A 20 -15.15 -7.35 6.81
C GLN A 20 -15.42 -6.65 5.48
N GLU A 21 -14.47 -6.69 4.54
CA GLU A 21 -14.54 -5.92 3.30
C GLU A 21 -14.90 -6.77 2.08
N ASN A 22 -14.44 -8.01 2.02
CA ASN A 22 -14.68 -8.92 0.90
C ASN A 22 -14.69 -10.40 1.35
N PRO A 23 -15.79 -10.89 1.93
CA PRO A 23 -15.86 -12.23 2.50
C PRO A 23 -15.55 -13.36 1.51
N ILE A 24 -15.83 -13.16 0.22
CA ILE A 24 -15.55 -14.18 -0.81
C ILE A 24 -14.05 -14.46 -0.90
N LEU A 25 -13.20 -13.45 -0.75
CA LEU A 25 -11.76 -13.61 -0.80
C LEU A 25 -11.18 -14.24 0.47
N GLN A 26 -11.91 -14.26 1.59
CA GLN A 26 -11.46 -14.92 2.81
C GLN A 26 -11.19 -16.42 2.57
N ASP A 27 -12.08 -17.10 1.86
CA ASP A 27 -11.92 -18.53 1.57
C ASP A 27 -10.71 -18.79 0.65
N VAL A 28 -10.37 -17.80 -0.20
CA VAL A 28 -9.20 -17.90 -1.07
C VAL A 28 -7.91 -17.85 -0.26
N VAL A 29 -7.84 -17.07 0.85
CA VAL A 29 -6.65 -17.05 1.72
C VAL A 29 -6.36 -18.44 2.29
N GLN A 30 -7.39 -19.21 2.64
CA GLN A 30 -7.21 -20.59 3.13
C GLN A 30 -6.57 -21.50 2.06
N SER A 31 -6.87 -21.26 0.79
CA SER A 31 -6.22 -21.96 -0.31
C SER A 31 -4.74 -21.56 -0.44
N PHE A 32 -4.43 -20.28 -0.24
CA PHE A 32 -3.04 -19.81 -0.20
C PHE A 32 -2.24 -20.39 0.95
N ARG A 33 -2.83 -20.54 2.16
CA ARG A 33 -2.17 -21.22 3.28
C ARG A 33 -1.77 -22.66 2.94
N LYS A 34 -2.62 -23.38 2.20
CA LYS A 34 -2.27 -24.73 1.72
C LYS A 34 -1.15 -24.70 0.69
N LEU A 35 -1.14 -23.72 -0.22
CA LEU A 35 -0.05 -23.52 -1.17
C LEU A 35 1.26 -23.16 -0.48
N ASP A 36 1.22 -22.35 0.58
CA ASP A 36 2.40 -21.99 1.37
C ASP A 36 3.05 -23.24 2.01
N ILE A 37 2.25 -24.16 2.56
CA ILE A 37 2.75 -25.43 3.10
C ILE A 37 3.52 -26.20 2.02
N ILE A 38 2.98 -26.29 0.82
CA ILE A 38 3.64 -26.95 -0.32
C ILE A 38 4.91 -26.18 -0.71
N GLY A 39 4.81 -24.85 -0.86
CA GLY A 39 5.92 -23.99 -1.23
C GLY A 39 7.11 -24.11 -0.28
N HIS A 40 6.85 -24.13 1.03
CA HIS A 40 7.89 -24.35 2.05
C HIS A 40 8.49 -25.78 1.96
N SER A 41 7.65 -26.80 1.75
CA SER A 41 8.09 -28.19 1.72
C SER A 41 9.04 -28.50 0.55
N ILE A 42 8.91 -27.79 -0.57
CA ILE A 42 9.75 -27.95 -1.75
C ILE A 42 10.84 -26.87 -1.87
N GLY A 43 11.00 -26.00 -0.85
CA GLY A 43 12.01 -24.95 -0.83
C GLY A 43 11.74 -23.77 -1.80
N PHE A 44 10.51 -23.58 -2.21
CA PHE A 44 10.08 -22.47 -3.08
C PHE A 44 9.81 -21.18 -2.32
N LEU A 45 9.49 -21.29 -1.03
CA LEU A 45 9.29 -20.20 -0.09
C LEU A 45 10.22 -20.35 1.09
N ASP A 46 10.82 -19.25 1.52
CA ASP A 46 11.50 -19.15 2.80
C ASP A 46 10.50 -19.15 3.96
N HIS A 47 10.94 -19.50 5.16
CA HIS A 47 10.07 -19.66 6.35
C HIS A 47 9.19 -18.43 6.68
N GLU A 48 9.66 -17.23 6.33
CA GLU A 48 8.96 -15.97 6.56
C GLU A 48 8.18 -15.48 5.33
N GLU A 49 8.12 -16.26 4.26
CA GLU A 49 7.42 -15.89 3.03
C GLU A 49 6.06 -16.58 2.92
N SER A 50 5.13 -15.92 2.23
CA SER A 50 3.82 -16.46 1.87
C SER A 50 3.38 -15.93 0.52
N PHE A 51 2.78 -16.76 -0.30
CA PHE A 51 2.13 -16.33 -1.54
C PHE A 51 0.99 -15.34 -1.26
N ALA A 52 0.26 -15.52 -0.17
CA ALA A 52 -0.83 -14.64 0.20
C ALA A 52 -0.37 -13.21 0.50
N THR A 53 0.80 -13.02 1.12
CA THR A 53 1.33 -11.68 1.42
C THR A 53 1.90 -10.97 0.19
N ARG A 54 2.13 -11.69 -0.90
CA ARG A 54 2.60 -11.16 -2.19
C ARG A 54 1.46 -10.85 -3.16
N THR A 55 0.24 -11.25 -2.83
CA THR A 55 -0.93 -11.10 -3.69
C THR A 55 -1.64 -9.78 -3.37
N PRO A 56 -1.93 -8.93 -4.37
CA PRO A 56 -2.73 -7.74 -4.17
C PRO A 56 -4.21 -8.12 -4.00
N TRP A 57 -4.68 -8.17 -2.76
CA TRP A 57 -6.06 -8.55 -2.43
C TRP A 57 -7.08 -7.45 -2.70
N TRP A 58 -6.65 -6.19 -2.69
CA TRP A 58 -7.47 -5.05 -3.04
C TRP A 58 -7.02 -4.47 -4.38
N PRO A 59 -7.94 -4.16 -5.31
CA PRO A 59 -7.61 -3.45 -6.53
C PRO A 59 -6.88 -2.13 -6.22
N LEU A 60 -5.74 -1.92 -6.84
CA LEU A 60 -4.93 -0.73 -6.71
C LEU A 60 -5.20 0.17 -7.91
N ILE A 61 -5.63 1.41 -7.66
CA ILE A 61 -5.94 2.41 -8.67
C ILE A 61 -4.94 3.56 -8.50
N SER A 62 -4.02 3.69 -9.45
CA SER A 62 -3.02 4.76 -9.42
C SER A 62 -3.46 5.95 -10.27
N VAL A 63 -3.38 7.15 -9.68
CA VAL A 63 -3.61 8.42 -10.37
C VAL A 63 -2.26 8.99 -10.74
N LEU A 64 -1.93 8.93 -12.03
CA LEU A 64 -0.67 9.39 -12.57
C LEU A 64 -0.86 10.70 -13.35
N GLY A 65 0.16 11.54 -13.40
CA GLY A 65 0.14 12.76 -14.20
C GLY A 65 1.23 13.73 -13.79
N THR A 66 1.43 14.73 -14.64
CA THR A 66 2.42 15.78 -14.45
C THR A 66 2.05 16.71 -13.28
N TYR A 67 2.99 17.54 -12.87
CA TYR A 67 2.74 18.59 -11.90
C TYR A 67 1.58 19.48 -12.37
N SER A 68 0.75 19.94 -11.45
CA SER A 68 -0.43 20.79 -11.73
C SER A 68 -1.46 20.23 -12.72
N SER A 69 -1.43 18.94 -13.04
CA SER A 69 -2.42 18.30 -13.95
C SER A 69 -3.82 18.12 -13.33
N GLY A 70 -4.01 18.53 -12.09
CA GLY A 70 -5.30 18.44 -11.40
C GLY A 70 -5.55 17.11 -10.67
N LYS A 71 -4.55 16.23 -10.48
CA LYS A 71 -4.67 14.94 -9.77
C LYS A 71 -5.35 15.09 -8.41
N SER A 72 -4.81 15.93 -7.55
CA SER A 72 -5.32 16.14 -6.19
C SER A 72 -6.74 16.71 -6.19
N THR A 73 -7.06 17.58 -7.14
CA THR A 73 -8.42 18.10 -7.34
C THR A 73 -9.38 17.00 -7.76
N PHE A 74 -8.96 16.16 -8.72
CA PHE A 74 -9.74 15.00 -9.15
C PHE A 74 -10.00 14.03 -7.98
N ILE A 75 -8.97 13.68 -7.21
CA ILE A 75 -9.08 12.78 -6.07
C ILE A 75 -10.06 13.34 -5.03
N ASN A 76 -9.91 14.61 -4.64
CA ASN A 76 -10.81 15.26 -3.68
C ASN A 76 -12.25 15.28 -4.17
N THR A 77 -12.47 15.60 -5.45
CA THR A 77 -13.79 15.60 -6.07
C THR A 77 -14.38 14.20 -6.12
N TYR A 78 -13.59 13.21 -6.54
CA TYR A 78 -14.02 11.82 -6.59
C TYR A 78 -14.42 11.30 -5.21
N LEU A 79 -13.61 11.55 -4.19
CA LEU A 79 -13.87 11.08 -2.83
C LEU A 79 -15.01 11.87 -2.16
N GLY A 80 -15.17 13.14 -2.50
CA GLY A 80 -16.05 14.07 -1.78
C GLY A 80 -15.42 14.57 -0.47
N TYR A 81 -14.11 14.40 -0.31
CA TYR A 81 -13.32 14.80 0.86
C TYR A 81 -12.11 15.62 0.44
N LYS A 82 -11.74 16.61 1.23
CA LYS A 82 -10.55 17.43 1.01
C LYS A 82 -9.32 16.74 1.64
N LEU A 83 -8.92 15.62 1.05
CA LEU A 83 -7.83 14.78 1.54
C LEU A 83 -6.46 15.24 1.05
N GLN A 84 -6.38 15.64 -0.21
CA GLN A 84 -5.15 16.07 -0.85
C GLN A 84 -5.05 17.58 -0.83
N ALA A 85 -3.86 18.10 -0.53
CA ALA A 85 -3.58 19.51 -0.68
C ALA A 85 -3.69 19.93 -2.15
N THR A 86 -4.32 21.07 -2.40
CA THR A 86 -4.51 21.63 -3.73
C THR A 86 -3.94 23.05 -3.78
N GLY A 87 -3.28 23.42 -4.85
CA GLY A 87 -2.73 24.76 -5.07
C GLY A 87 -1.26 24.74 -5.44
N ASN A 88 -0.72 25.91 -5.81
CA ASN A 88 0.66 26.05 -6.31
C ASN A 88 1.76 25.87 -5.23
N GLN A 89 1.38 25.73 -3.95
CA GLN A 89 2.33 25.61 -2.83
C GLN A 89 2.38 24.20 -2.21
N ALA A 90 1.49 23.32 -2.61
CA ALA A 90 1.44 21.97 -2.07
C ALA A 90 2.13 21.01 -3.04
N VAL A 91 3.44 20.97 -2.99
CA VAL A 91 4.21 19.90 -3.62
C VAL A 91 4.12 18.69 -2.70
N ASP A 92 3.20 17.78 -2.98
CA ASP A 92 3.17 16.49 -2.33
C ASP A 92 4.25 15.64 -3.04
N ASP A 93 5.46 15.63 -2.48
CA ASP A 93 6.61 14.91 -3.03
C ASP A 93 6.54 13.40 -2.76
N LYS A 94 5.45 12.95 -2.15
CA LYS A 94 5.25 11.56 -1.70
C LYS A 94 4.13 10.89 -2.47
N PHE A 95 4.28 9.60 -2.67
CA PHE A 95 3.14 8.76 -3.01
C PHE A 95 2.17 8.72 -1.82
N THR A 96 0.93 9.07 -2.06
CA THR A 96 -0.11 8.99 -1.05
C THR A 96 -1.01 7.81 -1.34
N VAL A 97 -0.97 6.81 -0.46
CA VAL A 97 -1.90 5.69 -0.47
C VAL A 97 -3.15 6.10 0.28
N ILE A 98 -4.33 5.91 -0.30
CA ILE A 98 -5.61 6.26 0.28
C ILE A 98 -6.45 4.99 0.40
N SER A 99 -6.90 4.70 1.61
CA SER A 99 -7.71 3.52 1.90
C SER A 99 -8.93 3.87 2.76
N TYR A 100 -9.86 2.92 2.81
CA TYR A 100 -11.02 3.01 3.66
C TYR A 100 -10.65 2.79 5.14
N SER A 101 -11.24 3.61 6.03
CA SER A 101 -11.35 3.34 7.46
C SER A 101 -12.79 3.59 7.90
N PRO A 102 -13.38 2.77 8.77
CA PRO A 102 -14.70 3.00 9.32
C PRO A 102 -14.72 4.19 10.30
N ASP A 103 -13.57 4.68 10.74
CA ASP A 103 -13.46 5.82 11.64
C ASP A 103 -14.04 7.08 10.98
N GLU A 104 -14.78 7.87 11.74
CA GLU A 104 -15.44 9.08 11.22
C GLU A 104 -14.47 10.17 10.76
N SER A 105 -13.19 10.07 11.12
CA SER A 105 -12.15 11.05 10.84
C SER A 105 -11.17 10.58 9.77
N VAL A 106 -10.56 11.56 9.10
CA VAL A 106 -9.41 11.33 8.23
C VAL A 106 -8.16 11.19 9.08
N HIS A 107 -7.38 10.13 8.85
CA HIS A 107 -6.09 9.95 9.49
C HIS A 107 -4.98 10.04 8.45
N ILE A 108 -3.88 10.65 8.84
CA ILE A 108 -2.64 10.70 8.07
C ILE A 108 -1.60 9.90 8.87
N LEU A 109 -1.14 8.82 8.29
CA LEU A 109 -0.19 7.89 8.90
C LEU A 109 1.13 7.91 8.13
N PRO A 110 2.25 7.68 8.81
CA PRO A 110 3.55 7.57 8.16
C PRO A 110 3.58 6.37 7.19
N GLY A 111 4.46 6.42 6.20
CA GLY A 111 4.60 5.38 5.17
C GLY A 111 4.95 4.01 5.73
N VAL A 112 5.62 3.96 6.89
CA VAL A 112 5.92 2.70 7.59
C VAL A 112 4.65 1.92 7.99
N ALA A 113 3.50 2.58 8.11
CA ALA A 113 2.23 1.90 8.35
C ALA A 113 1.84 0.97 7.18
N LEU A 114 2.27 1.28 5.96
CA LEU A 114 2.04 0.45 4.78
C LEU A 114 2.89 -0.83 4.79
N ASP A 115 4.08 -0.77 5.40
CA ASP A 115 5.00 -1.91 5.49
C ASP A 115 4.48 -3.00 6.44
N SER A 116 3.63 -2.64 7.39
CA SER A 116 3.08 -3.55 8.41
C SER A 116 1.65 -4.02 8.14
N ASP A 117 0.93 -3.41 7.22
CA ASP A 117 -0.47 -3.71 6.94
C ASP A 117 -0.59 -4.68 5.76
N PRO A 118 -1.11 -5.91 5.97
CA PRO A 118 -1.19 -6.94 4.93
C PRO A 118 -2.17 -6.62 3.79
N ARG A 119 -3.00 -5.59 3.94
CA ARG A 119 -3.90 -5.13 2.86
C ARG A 119 -3.13 -4.52 1.70
N PHE A 120 -1.94 -3.96 1.97
CA PHE A 120 -1.18 -3.26 0.97
C PHE A 120 -0.14 -4.18 0.32
N PRO A 121 -0.03 -4.18 -1.02
CA PRO A 121 1.02 -4.92 -1.74
C PRO A 121 2.41 -4.27 -1.56
N LEU A 122 2.53 -3.32 -0.64
CA LEU A 122 3.75 -2.55 -0.35
C LEU A 122 4.55 -3.15 0.82
N TYR A 123 4.18 -4.34 1.26
CA TYR A 123 4.94 -5.07 2.28
C TYR A 123 6.39 -5.29 1.84
N GLY A 124 7.33 -4.95 2.74
CA GLY A 124 8.76 -5.03 2.41
C GLY A 124 9.23 -3.92 1.45
N ILE A 125 8.43 -2.85 1.25
CA ILE A 125 8.78 -1.74 0.37
C ILE A 125 10.10 -1.07 0.78
N GLY A 126 10.44 -1.04 2.09
CA GLY A 126 11.72 -0.56 2.59
C GLY A 126 12.91 -1.32 1.98
N GLN A 127 12.80 -2.64 1.85
CA GLN A 127 13.83 -3.45 1.19
C GLN A 127 13.90 -3.18 -0.32
N ALA A 128 12.76 -2.96 -0.97
CA ALA A 128 12.71 -2.60 -2.38
C ALA A 128 13.33 -1.22 -2.63
N ILE A 129 13.08 -0.25 -1.75
CA ILE A 129 13.71 1.07 -1.78
C ILE A 129 15.23 0.94 -1.57
N GLU A 130 15.67 0.13 -0.59
CA GLU A 130 17.10 -0.09 -0.34
C GLU A 130 17.83 -0.66 -1.56
N LYS A 131 17.20 -1.61 -2.26
CA LYS A 131 17.75 -2.16 -3.52
C LYS A 131 17.78 -1.15 -4.66
N ALA A 132 16.79 -0.27 -4.74
CA ALA A 132 16.69 0.75 -5.79
C ALA A 132 17.57 1.97 -5.53
N ALA A 133 17.70 2.37 -4.27
CA ALA A 133 18.47 3.52 -3.80
C ALA A 133 19.15 3.16 -2.48
N PRO A 134 20.40 2.64 -2.52
CA PRO A 134 21.13 2.23 -1.34
C PRO A 134 21.23 3.33 -0.28
N GLY A 135 20.97 2.97 0.98
CA GLY A 135 20.91 3.88 2.11
C GLY A 135 19.55 4.55 2.33
N GLN A 136 18.57 4.36 1.43
CA GLN A 136 17.25 5.01 1.52
C GLN A 136 16.15 4.09 2.06
N GLY A 137 16.39 2.79 2.21
CA GLY A 137 15.38 1.83 2.65
C GLY A 137 14.78 2.12 4.05
N LYS A 138 15.51 2.85 4.89
CA LYS A 138 15.03 3.30 6.21
C LYS A 138 14.15 4.56 6.15
N HIS A 139 14.08 5.20 4.99
CA HIS A 139 13.39 6.48 4.78
C HIS A 139 12.07 6.31 4.03
N VAL A 140 11.35 5.20 4.26
CA VAL A 140 10.04 4.93 3.63
C VAL A 140 9.10 6.13 3.77
N ASP A 141 9.10 6.78 4.92
CA ASP A 141 8.24 7.94 5.21
C ASP A 141 8.59 9.18 4.37
N SER A 142 9.77 9.21 3.76
CA SER A 142 10.14 10.29 2.82
C SER A 142 9.51 10.10 1.44
N PHE A 143 9.06 8.89 1.10
CA PHE A 143 8.52 8.56 -0.21
C PHE A 143 7.03 8.21 -0.17
N LEU A 144 6.54 7.74 0.97
CA LEU A 144 5.19 7.20 1.12
C LEU A 144 4.48 7.82 2.32
N GLN A 145 3.17 7.97 2.19
CA GLN A 145 2.25 8.25 3.31
C GLN A 145 0.94 7.49 3.10
N LEU A 146 0.27 7.15 4.19
CA LEU A 146 -1.06 6.56 4.19
C LEU A 146 -2.07 7.58 4.67
N LYS A 147 -3.15 7.78 3.92
CA LYS A 147 -4.34 8.53 4.36
C LYS A 147 -5.53 7.59 4.40
N THR A 148 -6.28 7.63 5.48
CA THR A 148 -7.51 6.84 5.60
C THR A 148 -8.72 7.76 5.74
N CYS A 149 -9.83 7.35 5.19
CA CYS A 149 -11.08 8.11 5.26
C CYS A 149 -12.31 7.18 5.24
N PRO A 150 -13.45 7.62 5.81
CA PRO A 150 -14.69 6.84 5.81
C PRO A 150 -15.46 6.91 4.49
N CYS A 151 -14.76 7.17 3.38
CA CYS A 151 -15.39 7.28 2.07
C CYS A 151 -15.75 5.90 1.50
N PRO A 152 -17.04 5.58 1.29
CA PRO A 152 -17.43 4.28 0.74
C PRO A 152 -16.85 3.99 -0.65
N LYS A 153 -16.47 5.02 -1.41
CA LYS A 153 -15.90 4.87 -2.75
C LYS A 153 -14.53 4.20 -2.77
N VAL A 154 -13.81 4.21 -1.64
CA VAL A 154 -12.53 3.49 -1.49
C VAL A 154 -12.65 2.21 -0.65
N LYS A 155 -13.88 1.82 -0.26
CA LYS A 155 -14.09 0.53 0.39
C LYS A 155 -13.78 -0.60 -0.59
N GLY A 156 -12.97 -1.56 -0.17
CA GLY A 156 -12.57 -2.70 -0.98
C GLY A 156 -11.62 -2.37 -2.14
N LYS A 157 -10.95 -1.20 -2.12
CA LYS A 157 -9.92 -0.81 -3.08
C LYS A 157 -8.93 0.16 -2.45
N ILE A 158 -7.79 0.34 -3.12
CA ILE A 158 -6.72 1.24 -2.71
C ILE A 158 -6.53 2.26 -3.82
N LEU A 159 -6.52 3.55 -3.47
CA LEU A 159 -6.21 4.63 -4.40
C LEU A 159 -4.79 5.14 -4.10
N VAL A 160 -3.98 5.32 -5.13
CA VAL A 160 -2.61 5.85 -4.99
C VAL A 160 -2.51 7.14 -5.78
N ASP A 161 -2.19 8.23 -5.10
CA ASP A 161 -1.81 9.51 -5.72
C ASP A 161 -0.30 9.55 -5.88
N SER A 162 0.16 9.79 -7.10
CA SER A 162 1.58 9.91 -7.40
C SER A 162 2.06 11.36 -7.28
N PRO A 163 3.31 11.59 -6.87
CA PRO A 163 3.92 12.90 -7.02
C PRO A 163 3.95 13.31 -8.50
N GLY A 164 4.01 14.61 -8.77
CA GLY A 164 4.09 15.12 -10.14
C GLY A 164 5.44 14.74 -10.80
N PHE A 165 5.40 14.22 -12.03
CA PHE A 165 6.60 13.69 -12.71
C PHE A 165 7.57 14.76 -13.26
N ASP A 166 7.22 16.04 -13.20
CA ASP A 166 8.02 17.14 -13.81
C ASP A 166 9.02 17.80 -12.86
N ALA A 167 9.14 17.35 -11.62
CA ALA A 167 10.13 17.91 -10.68
C ALA A 167 11.51 17.33 -10.96
N ASP A 168 12.38 18.15 -11.54
CA ASP A 168 13.70 17.76 -12.06
C ASP A 168 14.67 17.14 -11.03
N ALA A 169 14.47 17.35 -9.73
CA ALA A 169 15.39 16.92 -8.69
C ALA A 169 15.11 15.53 -8.07
N GLN A 170 13.90 14.97 -8.23
CA GLN A 170 13.49 13.73 -7.56
C GLN A 170 13.41 12.52 -8.49
N ARG A 171 13.71 12.69 -9.75
CA ARG A 171 13.42 11.77 -10.85
C ARG A 171 13.89 10.33 -10.66
N THR A 172 15.04 10.09 -10.06
CA THR A 172 15.64 8.76 -10.14
C THR A 172 15.05 7.76 -9.13
N ALA A 173 14.84 8.16 -7.89
CA ALA A 173 14.28 7.28 -6.87
C ALA A 173 12.77 7.07 -7.06
N THR A 174 12.04 8.14 -7.38
CA THR A 174 10.59 8.13 -7.60
C THR A 174 10.21 7.29 -8.81
N LEU A 175 10.91 7.40 -9.94
CA LEU A 175 10.67 6.59 -11.14
C LEU A 175 10.89 5.10 -10.90
N ARG A 176 11.93 4.73 -10.13
CA ARG A 176 12.19 3.32 -9.80
C ARG A 176 11.15 2.71 -8.86
N ILE A 177 10.48 3.53 -8.04
CA ILE A 177 9.36 3.08 -7.21
C ILE A 177 8.10 2.91 -8.07
N THR A 178 7.87 3.81 -9.04
CA THR A 178 6.71 3.75 -9.96
C THR A 178 6.69 2.47 -10.80
N ASP A 179 7.86 1.96 -11.19
CA ASP A 179 7.96 0.71 -11.98
C ASP A 179 7.55 -0.54 -11.18
N ARG A 180 7.29 -0.41 -9.87
CA ARG A 180 6.94 -1.52 -8.99
C ARG A 180 5.56 -1.41 -8.32
N ILE A 181 4.89 -0.28 -8.45
CA ILE A 181 3.51 -0.03 -8.01
C ILE A 181 2.57 -0.06 -9.21
#